data_3c031248393709f3316e24ed7d7e8ee6
#
_entry.id   3c031248393709f3316e24ed7d7e8ee6
#
_cell.length_a   1.000
_cell.length_b   1.000
_cell.length_c   1.000
_cell.angle_alpha   90.00
_cell.angle_beta   90.00
_cell.angle_gamma   90.00
#
_symmetry.space_group_name_H-M   'P 1'
#
loop_
_entity.id
_entity.type
_entity.pdbx_description
1 polymer ?
#
loop_
_entity_poly.entity_id
_entity_poly.type
_entity_poly.pdbx_seq_one_letter_code
_entity_poly.pdbx_strand_id
1 'polypeptide(L)'
;EIYRMIIASGVAGAIIYHEDLTGDYVKRIATVNIPMVFIDRDSKDKNISGVVVDDKLGATMAVDHLIKLGHKRIGYIHGNETGDDKHRFQGYKEMMEKNNLPIDEDIILRGYYEEALAYSEMRSMLSSGIKLPDAMFCANDEMAWGCIQALQDVGIKVPEDVSVIGYDDSTLSAYYGVPLTTVHSPIVEMGSASANELFRLLNSEGDKSGTVTKLSPTMVYRSSCGKHKERK
;
A
#
# COMPACT_ATOMS: atom_id res chain seq x y z
N GLU A 1 19.40 -16.75 5.04
CA GLU A 1 20.53 -16.11 4.32
C GLU A 1 20.88 -14.77 4.96
N ILE A 2 19.95 -13.82 5.13
CA ILE A 2 20.16 -12.50 5.78
C ILE A 2 20.78 -12.62 7.17
N TYR A 3 20.32 -13.54 8.00
CA TYR A 3 20.86 -13.82 9.34
C TYR A 3 22.37 -14.10 9.32
N ARG A 4 22.80 -14.97 8.39
CA ARG A 4 24.23 -15.30 8.25
C ARG A 4 25.04 -14.11 7.74
N MET A 5 24.46 -13.31 6.85
CA MET A 5 25.10 -12.09 6.34
C MET A 5 25.32 -11.06 7.46
N ILE A 6 24.32 -10.81 8.30
CA ILE A 6 24.44 -9.87 9.43
C ILE A 6 25.56 -10.29 10.38
N ILE A 7 25.61 -11.58 10.75
CA ILE A 7 26.66 -12.09 11.64
C ILE A 7 28.05 -12.01 10.97
N ALA A 8 28.15 -12.45 9.72
CA ALA A 8 29.44 -12.51 9.00
C ALA A 8 30.01 -11.13 8.69
N SER A 9 29.16 -10.11 8.53
CA SER A 9 29.59 -8.75 8.19
C SER A 9 30.17 -7.95 9.37
N GLY A 10 29.97 -8.41 10.61
CA GLY A 10 30.47 -7.73 11.81
C GLY A 10 29.90 -6.32 12.02
N VAL A 11 28.70 -6.04 11.49
CA VAL A 11 28.05 -4.73 11.62
C VAL A 11 27.57 -4.49 13.04
N ALA A 12 27.59 -3.23 13.46
CA ALA A 12 27.11 -2.79 14.77
C ALA A 12 25.57 -2.82 14.88
N GLY A 13 24.87 -2.65 13.73
CA GLY A 13 23.41 -2.69 13.65
C GLY A 13 22.94 -2.80 12.20
N ALA A 14 21.63 -3.00 11.97
CA ALA A 14 21.07 -3.15 10.64
C ALA A 14 19.69 -2.50 10.50
N ILE A 15 19.42 -1.92 9.33
CA ILE A 15 18.08 -1.57 8.86
C ILE A 15 17.71 -2.62 7.82
N ILE A 16 16.53 -3.22 7.95
CA ILE A 16 16.12 -4.36 7.14
C ILE A 16 14.74 -4.05 6.52
N TYR A 17 14.69 -4.06 5.19
CA TYR A 17 13.46 -4.13 4.41
C TYR A 17 13.42 -5.48 3.71
N HIS A 18 12.37 -6.25 3.92
CA HIS A 18 12.18 -7.53 3.24
C HIS A 18 10.73 -8.00 3.40
N GLU A 19 10.06 -8.23 2.29
CA GLU A 19 8.63 -8.56 2.25
C GLU A 19 8.31 -9.94 2.85
N ASP A 20 9.15 -10.95 2.62
CA ASP A 20 8.89 -12.35 2.97
C ASP A 20 9.41 -12.79 4.37
N LEU A 21 9.79 -11.85 5.24
CA LEU A 21 10.25 -12.21 6.57
C LEU A 21 9.11 -12.76 7.43
N THR A 22 9.07 -14.06 7.65
CA THR A 22 8.11 -14.68 8.57
C THR A 22 8.40 -14.32 10.02
N GLY A 23 7.38 -14.39 10.90
CA GLY A 23 7.55 -14.14 12.33
C GLY A 23 8.61 -15.04 13.00
N ASP A 24 8.75 -16.28 12.56
CA ASP A 24 9.78 -17.20 13.08
C ASP A 24 11.19 -16.80 12.63
N TYR A 25 11.32 -16.18 11.46
CA TYR A 25 12.60 -15.67 11.01
C TYR A 25 13.03 -14.44 11.82
N VAL A 26 12.07 -13.55 12.13
CA VAL A 26 12.32 -12.39 13.01
C VAL A 26 12.75 -12.85 14.41
N LYS A 27 12.10 -13.88 14.99
CA LYS A 27 12.51 -14.47 16.26
C LYS A 27 13.93 -15.02 16.22
N ARG A 28 14.33 -15.65 15.13
CA ARG A 28 15.71 -16.12 14.92
C ARG A 28 16.71 -14.99 14.82
N ILE A 29 16.36 -13.91 14.11
CA ILE A 29 17.19 -12.72 14.03
C ILE A 29 17.31 -12.06 15.41
N ALA A 30 16.24 -12.04 16.21
CA ALA A 30 16.25 -11.49 17.55
C ALA A 30 17.25 -12.19 18.51
N THR A 31 17.68 -13.42 18.22
CA THR A 31 18.73 -14.11 19.00
C THR A 31 20.12 -13.53 18.76
N VAL A 32 20.32 -12.76 17.67
CA VAL A 32 21.56 -12.03 17.43
C VAL A 32 21.46 -10.74 18.23
N ASN A 33 22.34 -10.57 19.20
CA ASN A 33 22.34 -9.37 20.06
C ASN A 33 22.87 -8.12 19.32
N ILE A 34 22.33 -7.86 18.12
CA ILE A 34 22.65 -6.72 17.25
C ILE A 34 21.37 -5.87 17.12
N PRO A 35 21.42 -4.56 17.35
CA PRO A 35 20.30 -3.67 17.14
C PRO A 35 19.79 -3.69 15.69
N MET A 36 18.46 -3.79 15.51
CA MET A 36 17.85 -3.85 14.18
C MET A 36 16.58 -3.02 14.12
N VAL A 37 16.37 -2.41 12.97
CA VAL A 37 15.13 -1.70 12.64
C VAL A 37 14.54 -2.32 11.37
N PHE A 38 13.30 -2.77 11.45
CA PHE A 38 12.55 -3.27 10.31
C PHE A 38 11.73 -2.14 9.69
N ILE A 39 11.76 -2.03 8.37
CA ILE A 39 10.88 -1.17 7.59
C ILE A 39 9.68 -2.01 7.13
N ASP A 40 8.49 -1.43 7.14
CA ASP A 40 7.19 -2.05 6.81
C ASP A 40 6.83 -3.27 7.66
N ARG A 41 7.34 -3.29 8.88
CA ARG A 41 6.99 -4.34 9.83
C ARG A 41 6.81 -3.80 11.24
N ASP A 42 5.68 -4.07 11.86
CA ASP A 42 5.35 -3.70 13.24
C ASP A 42 6.00 -4.65 14.26
N SER A 43 7.27 -4.92 14.10
CA SER A 43 8.03 -5.81 14.97
C SER A 43 8.71 -5.02 16.07
N LYS A 44 8.49 -5.43 17.33
CA LYS A 44 9.22 -4.89 18.47
C LYS A 44 9.67 -6.03 19.39
N ASP A 45 10.93 -6.00 19.76
CA ASP A 45 11.52 -6.91 20.74
C ASP A 45 12.75 -6.24 21.34
N LYS A 46 13.47 -6.92 22.26
CA LYS A 46 14.76 -6.42 22.70
C LYS A 46 15.71 -6.23 21.50
N ASN A 47 16.28 -5.05 21.34
CA ASN A 47 17.12 -4.64 20.21
C ASN A 47 16.44 -4.63 18.83
N ILE A 48 15.11 -4.78 18.74
CA ILE A 48 14.38 -4.78 17.46
C ILE A 48 13.27 -3.72 17.51
N SER A 49 13.30 -2.81 16.56
CA SER A 49 12.27 -1.81 16.33
C SER A 49 11.65 -1.95 14.95
N GLY A 50 10.44 -1.42 14.78
CA GLY A 50 9.75 -1.35 13.51
C GLY A 50 9.39 0.09 13.13
N VAL A 51 9.45 0.40 11.84
CA VAL A 51 8.93 1.63 11.25
C VAL A 51 7.95 1.26 10.16
N VAL A 52 6.70 1.68 10.29
CA VAL A 52 5.60 1.30 9.38
C VAL A 52 4.80 2.52 8.96
N VAL A 53 4.11 2.42 7.84
CA VAL A 53 3.06 3.36 7.44
C VAL A 53 1.71 2.90 8.03
N ASP A 54 0.81 3.84 8.31
CA ASP A 54 -0.58 3.51 8.63
C ASP A 54 -1.37 3.23 7.36
N ASP A 55 -1.11 2.08 6.74
CA ASP A 55 -1.73 1.64 5.49
C ASP A 55 -3.26 1.60 5.57
N LYS A 56 -3.77 1.19 6.73
CA LYS A 56 -5.22 1.17 6.96
C LYS A 56 -5.81 2.57 6.93
N LEU A 57 -5.14 3.55 7.56
CA LEU A 57 -5.55 4.95 7.51
C LEU A 57 -5.50 5.48 6.08
N GLY A 58 -4.42 5.21 5.33
CA GLY A 58 -4.27 5.62 3.94
C GLY A 58 -5.39 5.09 3.06
N ALA A 59 -5.69 3.79 3.16
CA ALA A 59 -6.81 3.18 2.43
C ALA A 59 -8.17 3.78 2.84
N THR A 60 -8.38 4.03 4.12
CA THR A 60 -9.58 4.71 4.62
C THR A 60 -9.74 6.08 3.97
N MET A 61 -8.65 6.86 3.85
CA MET A 61 -8.66 8.18 3.21
C MET A 61 -8.96 8.08 1.71
N ALA A 62 -8.38 7.11 1.01
CA ALA A 62 -8.63 6.86 -0.41
C ALA A 62 -10.09 6.55 -0.71
N VAL A 63 -10.67 5.61 0.04
CA VAL A 63 -12.07 5.21 -0.15
C VAL A 63 -13.05 6.31 0.29
N ASP A 64 -12.76 7.02 1.38
CA ASP A 64 -13.55 8.18 1.81
C ASP A 64 -13.61 9.27 0.72
N HIS A 65 -12.47 9.51 0.04
CA HIS A 65 -12.43 10.43 -1.10
C HIS A 65 -13.36 9.98 -2.24
N LEU A 66 -13.31 8.71 -2.63
CA LEU A 66 -14.19 8.17 -3.67
C LEU A 66 -15.68 8.26 -3.28
N ILE A 67 -16.02 7.94 -2.03
CA ILE A 67 -17.39 8.04 -1.52
C ILE A 67 -17.88 9.50 -1.52
N LYS A 68 -17.04 10.46 -1.12
CA LYS A 68 -17.37 11.90 -1.17
C LYS A 68 -17.58 12.42 -2.58
N LEU A 69 -16.98 11.79 -3.59
CA LEU A 69 -17.23 12.06 -5.00
C LEU A 69 -18.53 11.42 -5.52
N GLY A 70 -19.23 10.63 -4.70
CA GLY A 70 -20.51 10.01 -5.00
C GLY A 70 -20.43 8.58 -5.53
N HIS A 71 -19.23 7.98 -5.57
CA HIS A 71 -19.05 6.59 -6.00
C HIS A 71 -19.63 5.62 -4.97
N LYS A 72 -20.36 4.60 -5.43
CA LYS A 72 -21.00 3.59 -4.58
C LYS A 72 -20.50 2.18 -4.86
N ARG A 73 -20.21 1.86 -6.12
CA ARG A 73 -19.66 0.58 -6.54
C ARG A 73 -18.16 0.73 -6.78
N ILE A 74 -17.39 0.54 -5.72
CA ILE A 74 -15.93 0.75 -5.69
C ILE A 74 -15.26 -0.62 -5.70
N GLY A 75 -14.42 -0.89 -6.70
CA GLY A 75 -13.59 -2.08 -6.76
C GLY A 75 -12.25 -1.91 -6.07
N TYR A 76 -11.55 -3.03 -5.90
CA TYR A 76 -10.21 -3.06 -5.33
C TYR A 76 -9.28 -3.94 -6.16
N ILE A 77 -8.03 -3.53 -6.35
CA ILE A 77 -7.00 -4.38 -6.94
C ILE A 77 -5.94 -4.68 -5.88
N HIS A 78 -5.90 -5.96 -5.47
CA HIS A 78 -4.95 -6.48 -4.51
C HIS A 78 -3.51 -6.51 -5.02
N GLY A 79 -2.56 -6.28 -4.09
CA GLY A 79 -1.17 -6.70 -4.22
C GLY A 79 -1.02 -8.20 -3.92
N ASN A 80 -0.36 -8.54 -2.82
CA ASN A 80 -0.06 -9.92 -2.45
C ASN A 80 -0.95 -10.50 -1.32
N GLU A 81 -1.97 -9.78 -0.90
CA GLU A 81 -2.90 -10.13 0.20
C GLU A 81 -2.23 -10.29 1.59
N THR A 82 -0.98 -9.86 1.72
CA THR A 82 -0.20 -9.91 2.96
C THR A 82 0.34 -8.52 3.31
N GLY A 83 0.99 -8.38 4.46
CA GLY A 83 1.67 -7.15 4.86
C GLY A 83 0.78 -5.89 4.77
N ASP A 84 1.25 -4.92 4.01
CA ASP A 84 0.61 -3.63 3.74
C ASP A 84 -0.72 -3.76 2.99
N ASP A 85 -0.79 -4.62 1.94
CA ASP A 85 -2.03 -4.85 1.19
C ASP A 85 -3.16 -5.35 2.09
N LYS A 86 -2.87 -6.23 3.04
CA LYS A 86 -3.86 -6.70 4.01
C LYS A 86 -4.45 -5.54 4.82
N HIS A 87 -3.63 -4.58 5.23
CA HIS A 87 -4.06 -3.41 5.97
C HIS A 87 -4.82 -2.42 5.08
N ARG A 88 -4.36 -2.22 3.82
CA ARG A 88 -5.06 -1.39 2.82
C ARG A 88 -6.44 -1.97 2.52
N PHE A 89 -6.55 -3.27 2.28
CA PHE A 89 -7.84 -3.92 2.05
C PHE A 89 -8.76 -3.87 3.28
N GLN A 90 -8.20 -3.98 4.49
CA GLN A 90 -8.98 -3.80 5.70
C GLN A 90 -9.57 -2.39 5.78
N GLY A 91 -8.79 -1.34 5.49
CA GLY A 91 -9.26 0.05 5.46
C GLY A 91 -10.37 0.26 4.42
N TYR A 92 -10.21 -0.32 3.22
CA TYR A 92 -11.24 -0.33 2.19
C TYR A 92 -12.54 -0.97 2.71
N LYS A 93 -12.48 -2.18 3.26
CA LYS A 93 -13.68 -2.89 3.77
C LYS A 93 -14.40 -2.10 4.86
N GLU A 94 -13.67 -1.58 5.83
CA GLU A 94 -14.25 -0.80 6.93
C GLU A 94 -14.94 0.47 6.44
N MET A 95 -14.40 1.14 5.41
CA MET A 95 -15.05 2.32 4.83
C MET A 95 -16.29 1.98 4.01
N MET A 96 -16.27 0.89 3.23
CA MET A 96 -17.45 0.41 2.53
C MET A 96 -18.58 0.07 3.52
N GLU A 97 -18.27 -0.72 4.56
CA GLU A 97 -19.21 -1.11 5.60
C GLU A 97 -19.78 0.09 6.37
N LYS A 98 -18.92 1.00 6.81
CA LYS A 98 -19.31 2.23 7.54
C LYS A 98 -20.32 3.08 6.75
N ASN A 99 -20.23 3.06 5.43
CA ASN A 99 -21.11 3.82 4.54
C ASN A 99 -22.28 2.97 3.97
N ASN A 100 -22.47 1.74 4.47
CA ASN A 100 -23.49 0.79 4.01
C ASN A 100 -23.41 0.52 2.48
N LEU A 101 -22.19 0.47 1.94
CA LEU A 101 -21.91 0.14 0.54
C LEU A 101 -21.56 -1.35 0.43
N PRO A 102 -22.11 -2.08 -0.56
CA PRO A 102 -21.77 -3.48 -0.75
C PRO A 102 -20.35 -3.64 -1.28
N ILE A 103 -19.65 -4.65 -0.82
CA ILE A 103 -18.44 -5.15 -1.44
C ILE A 103 -18.86 -6.17 -2.49
N ASP A 104 -18.47 -5.93 -3.73
CA ASP A 104 -18.81 -6.78 -4.87
C ASP A 104 -17.56 -7.57 -5.27
N GLU A 105 -17.55 -8.86 -4.96
CA GLU A 105 -16.41 -9.74 -5.18
C GLU A 105 -16.01 -9.84 -6.68
N ASP A 106 -16.95 -9.60 -7.60
CA ASP A 106 -16.67 -9.63 -9.04
C ASP A 106 -15.73 -8.50 -9.50
N ILE A 107 -15.53 -7.48 -8.67
CA ILE A 107 -14.63 -6.35 -8.92
C ILE A 107 -13.49 -6.24 -7.90
N ILE A 108 -13.23 -7.35 -7.17
CA ILE A 108 -12.03 -7.51 -6.34
C ILE A 108 -11.02 -8.32 -7.14
N LEU A 109 -10.00 -7.64 -7.66
CA LEU A 109 -9.03 -8.21 -8.61
C LEU A 109 -7.67 -8.45 -7.93
N ARG A 110 -6.76 -9.16 -8.61
CA ARG A 110 -5.40 -9.45 -8.10
C ARG A 110 -4.35 -9.01 -9.11
N GLY A 111 -3.58 -7.99 -8.78
CA GLY A 111 -2.54 -7.43 -9.64
C GLY A 111 -1.11 -7.70 -9.15
N TYR A 112 -0.93 -8.26 -7.94
CA TYR A 112 0.38 -8.66 -7.39
C TYR A 112 1.44 -7.57 -7.42
N TYR A 113 1.04 -6.31 -7.28
CA TYR A 113 1.86 -5.10 -7.40
C TYR A 113 2.46 -4.87 -8.80
N GLU A 114 2.01 -5.61 -9.82
CA GLU A 114 2.51 -5.52 -11.19
C GLU A 114 1.48 -4.85 -12.12
N GLU A 115 1.94 -3.84 -12.89
CA GLU A 115 1.13 -3.13 -13.88
C GLU A 115 0.50 -4.10 -14.90
N ALA A 116 1.30 -5.02 -15.45
CA ALA A 116 0.86 -5.95 -16.49
C ALA A 116 -0.21 -6.94 -16.00
N LEU A 117 -0.11 -7.40 -14.74
CA LEU A 117 -1.10 -8.30 -14.15
C LEU A 117 -2.40 -7.55 -13.84
N ALA A 118 -2.33 -6.36 -13.27
CA ALA A 118 -3.49 -5.51 -13.03
C ALA A 118 -4.22 -5.17 -14.35
N TYR A 119 -3.47 -4.87 -15.41
CA TYR A 119 -4.02 -4.69 -16.76
C TYR A 119 -4.78 -5.94 -17.24
N SER A 120 -4.15 -7.11 -17.14
CA SER A 120 -4.74 -8.38 -17.59
C SER A 120 -6.02 -8.73 -16.83
N GLU A 121 -6.01 -8.60 -15.50
CA GLU A 121 -7.17 -8.85 -14.64
C GLU A 121 -8.32 -7.88 -14.95
N MET A 122 -8.00 -6.59 -15.10
CA MET A 122 -9.01 -5.59 -15.48
C MET A 122 -9.59 -5.88 -16.87
N ARG A 123 -8.77 -6.25 -17.84
CA ARG A 123 -9.23 -6.66 -19.20
C ARG A 123 -10.15 -7.87 -19.15
N SER A 124 -9.81 -8.86 -18.32
CA SER A 124 -10.62 -10.06 -18.11
C SER A 124 -11.99 -9.70 -17.53
N MET A 125 -12.02 -8.89 -16.48
CA MET A 125 -13.25 -8.38 -15.86
C MET A 125 -14.13 -7.62 -16.89
N LEU A 126 -13.53 -6.71 -17.67
CA LEU A 126 -14.25 -5.95 -18.71
C LEU A 126 -14.85 -6.83 -19.79
N SER A 127 -14.20 -7.96 -20.12
CA SER A 127 -14.66 -8.91 -21.16
C SER A 127 -15.72 -9.88 -20.66
N SER A 128 -15.89 -10.05 -19.36
CA SER A 128 -16.83 -11.02 -18.76
C SER A 128 -18.28 -10.55 -18.72
N GLY A 129 -18.55 -9.29 -19.09
CA GLY A 129 -19.88 -8.69 -18.99
C GLY A 129 -20.28 -8.24 -17.58
N ILE A 130 -19.35 -8.25 -16.64
CA ILE A 130 -19.55 -7.69 -15.31
C ILE A 130 -19.85 -6.19 -15.44
N LYS A 131 -20.82 -5.71 -14.65
CA LYS A 131 -21.15 -4.28 -14.62
C LYS A 131 -19.92 -3.46 -14.25
N LEU A 132 -19.68 -2.38 -15.00
CA LEU A 132 -18.54 -1.50 -14.77
C LEU A 132 -18.58 -0.87 -13.37
N PRO A 133 -17.48 -0.89 -12.58
CA PRO A 133 -17.40 -0.17 -11.30
C PRO A 133 -17.51 1.35 -11.50
N ASP A 134 -17.90 2.08 -10.47
CA ASP A 134 -17.89 3.54 -10.47
C ASP A 134 -16.45 4.06 -10.26
N ALA A 135 -15.67 3.32 -9.48
CA ALA A 135 -14.27 3.62 -9.20
C ALA A 135 -13.48 2.36 -8.87
N MET A 136 -12.17 2.42 -9.05
CA MET A 136 -11.21 1.40 -8.63
C MET A 136 -10.21 1.99 -7.65
N PHE A 137 -9.97 1.29 -6.52
CA PHE A 137 -8.85 1.54 -5.64
C PHE A 137 -7.80 0.46 -5.84
N CYS A 138 -6.61 0.84 -6.26
CA CYS A 138 -5.48 -0.05 -6.50
C CYS A 138 -4.50 0.02 -5.33
N ALA A 139 -4.02 -1.13 -4.85
CA ALA A 139 -3.14 -1.18 -3.69
C ALA A 139 -1.78 -0.52 -3.93
N ASN A 140 -1.38 -0.24 -5.18
CA ASN A 140 -0.26 0.65 -5.53
C ASN A 140 -0.51 1.41 -6.84
N ASP A 141 0.40 2.33 -7.17
CA ASP A 141 0.31 3.17 -8.36
C ASP A 141 0.57 2.39 -9.65
N GLU A 142 1.45 1.39 -9.63
CA GLU A 142 1.74 0.57 -10.82
C GLU A 142 0.50 -0.19 -11.28
N MET A 143 -0.22 -0.81 -10.35
CA MET A 143 -1.49 -1.46 -10.67
C MET A 143 -2.57 -0.47 -11.12
N ALA A 144 -2.56 0.77 -10.58
CA ALA A 144 -3.48 1.80 -11.03
C ALA A 144 -3.24 2.20 -12.49
N TRP A 145 -1.99 2.23 -12.95
CA TRP A 145 -1.68 2.48 -14.37
C TRP A 145 -2.17 1.36 -15.26
N GLY A 146 -1.92 0.10 -14.89
CA GLY A 146 -2.45 -1.06 -15.62
C GLY A 146 -3.98 -1.04 -15.72
N CYS A 147 -4.65 -0.68 -14.62
CA CYS A 147 -6.10 -0.50 -14.58
C CYS A 147 -6.57 0.62 -15.54
N ILE A 148 -5.93 1.79 -15.51
CA ILE A 148 -6.24 2.93 -16.39
C ILE A 148 -6.06 2.54 -17.85
N GLN A 149 -4.95 1.90 -18.19
CA GLN A 149 -4.67 1.46 -19.55
C GLN A 149 -5.73 0.47 -20.06
N ALA A 150 -6.10 -0.51 -19.23
CA ALA A 150 -7.13 -1.50 -19.59
C ALA A 150 -8.50 -0.84 -19.86
N LEU A 151 -8.88 0.18 -19.09
CA LEU A 151 -10.09 0.96 -19.29
C LEU A 151 -10.04 1.74 -20.62
N GLN A 152 -8.93 2.46 -20.86
CA GLN A 152 -8.75 3.30 -22.05
C GLN A 152 -8.75 2.49 -23.35
N ASP A 153 -8.17 1.28 -23.34
CA ASP A 153 -8.12 0.39 -24.51
C ASP A 153 -9.50 -0.08 -25.00
N VAL A 154 -10.53 0.03 -24.14
CA VAL A 154 -11.93 -0.25 -24.52
C VAL A 154 -12.79 1.01 -24.60
N GLY A 155 -12.15 2.17 -24.63
CA GLY A 155 -12.83 3.47 -24.79
C GLY A 155 -13.48 4.02 -23.53
N ILE A 156 -13.23 3.42 -22.37
CA ILE A 156 -13.73 3.92 -21.07
C ILE A 156 -12.79 5.03 -20.59
N LYS A 157 -13.37 6.17 -20.23
CA LYS A 157 -12.62 7.37 -19.86
C LYS A 157 -12.37 7.42 -18.35
N VAL A 158 -11.14 7.81 -17.98
CA VAL A 158 -10.75 8.10 -16.60
C VAL A 158 -10.47 9.61 -16.52
N PRO A 159 -11.15 10.35 -15.63
CA PRO A 159 -12.08 9.90 -14.58
C PRO A 159 -13.57 9.91 -14.98
N GLU A 160 -13.96 10.27 -16.23
CA GLU A 160 -15.35 10.60 -16.58
C GLU A 160 -16.31 9.42 -16.43
N ASP A 161 -15.85 8.20 -16.73
CA ASP A 161 -16.63 6.96 -16.64
C ASP A 161 -16.26 6.15 -15.40
N VAL A 162 -14.97 6.04 -15.08
CA VAL A 162 -14.45 5.34 -13.90
C VAL A 162 -13.36 6.18 -13.25
N SER A 163 -13.47 6.45 -11.96
CA SER A 163 -12.38 7.03 -11.18
C SER A 163 -11.37 5.96 -10.80
N VAL A 164 -10.08 6.29 -10.79
CA VAL A 164 -9.01 5.38 -10.34
C VAL A 164 -8.15 6.09 -9.32
N ILE A 165 -7.88 5.43 -8.20
CA ILE A 165 -6.99 5.92 -7.15
C ILE A 165 -5.91 4.86 -6.86
N GLY A 166 -4.67 5.33 -6.70
CA GLY A 166 -3.52 4.50 -6.39
C GLY A 166 -3.06 4.62 -4.94
N TYR A 167 -1.87 4.11 -4.68
CA TYR A 167 -1.14 4.18 -3.42
C TYR A 167 0.35 4.26 -3.71
N ASP A 168 1.14 4.95 -2.87
CA ASP A 168 2.58 5.19 -2.80
C ASP A 168 3.00 6.60 -3.21
N ASP A 169 2.32 7.27 -4.14
CA ASP A 169 2.73 8.55 -4.75
C ASP A 169 4.11 8.44 -5.41
N SER A 170 4.27 7.40 -6.24
CA SER A 170 5.49 7.18 -6.98
C SER A 170 5.78 8.35 -7.94
N THR A 171 7.04 8.55 -8.28
CA THR A 171 7.49 9.70 -9.09
C THR A 171 6.73 9.83 -10.42
N LEU A 172 6.33 8.71 -11.02
CA LEU A 172 5.61 8.71 -12.29
C LEU A 172 4.12 9.06 -12.17
N SER A 173 3.55 9.02 -10.98
CA SER A 173 2.10 9.25 -10.75
C SER A 173 1.61 10.62 -11.18
N ALA A 174 2.50 11.60 -11.25
CA ALA A 174 2.19 12.94 -11.76
C ALA A 174 2.22 13.04 -13.29
N TYR A 175 2.86 12.11 -14.00
CA TYR A 175 3.22 12.26 -15.41
C TYR A 175 2.76 11.10 -16.31
N TYR A 176 2.48 9.94 -15.76
CA TYR A 176 2.10 8.76 -16.53
C TYR A 176 0.63 8.84 -16.99
N GLY A 177 0.41 9.17 -18.27
CA GLY A 177 -0.93 9.22 -18.88
C GLY A 177 -1.88 10.19 -18.18
N VAL A 178 -2.83 9.69 -17.41
CA VAL A 178 -3.71 10.47 -16.54
C VAL A 178 -3.02 10.71 -15.20
N PRO A 179 -2.75 11.97 -14.79
CA PRO A 179 -2.15 12.26 -13.49
C PRO A 179 -2.94 11.59 -12.35
N LEU A 180 -2.30 10.68 -11.62
CA LEU A 180 -2.93 9.77 -10.70
C LEU A 180 -3.16 10.40 -9.31
N THR A 181 -4.41 10.45 -8.87
CA THR A 181 -4.77 10.66 -7.45
C THR A 181 -4.33 9.44 -6.67
N THR A 182 -3.60 9.64 -5.58
CA THR A 182 -2.96 8.54 -4.84
C THR A 182 -2.79 8.88 -3.37
N VAL A 183 -2.42 7.89 -2.58
CA VAL A 183 -1.99 8.06 -1.19
C VAL A 183 -0.47 8.14 -1.16
N HIS A 184 0.08 9.21 -0.61
CA HIS A 184 1.52 9.36 -0.42
C HIS A 184 2.01 8.56 0.77
N SER A 185 2.94 7.64 0.53
CA SER A 185 3.72 6.93 1.55
C SER A 185 4.95 7.76 1.91
N PRO A 186 5.18 8.11 3.20
CA PRO A 186 6.28 8.98 3.63
C PRO A 186 7.62 8.22 3.67
N ILE A 187 8.11 7.75 2.52
CA ILE A 187 9.28 6.86 2.40
C ILE A 187 10.57 7.53 2.94
N VAL A 188 10.74 8.83 2.69
CA VAL A 188 11.93 9.58 3.18
C VAL A 188 11.91 9.68 4.70
N GLU A 189 10.76 9.94 5.28
CA GLU A 189 10.55 9.99 6.72
C GLU A 189 10.74 8.61 7.35
N MET A 190 10.31 7.55 6.67
CA MET A 190 10.54 6.15 7.12
C MET A 190 12.03 5.85 7.20
N GLY A 191 12.79 6.21 6.16
CA GLY A 191 14.24 6.06 6.15
C GLY A 191 14.90 6.83 7.29
N SER A 192 14.50 8.09 7.47
CA SER A 192 15.01 8.96 8.54
C SER A 192 14.66 8.45 9.93
N ALA A 193 13.42 8.02 10.16
CA ALA A 193 12.97 7.44 11.42
C ALA A 193 13.72 6.14 11.73
N SER A 194 13.96 5.29 10.71
CA SER A 194 14.68 4.04 10.86
C SER A 194 16.14 4.27 11.25
N ALA A 195 16.81 5.24 10.62
CA ALA A 195 18.17 5.59 10.97
C ALA A 195 18.29 6.15 12.40
N ASN A 196 17.40 7.08 12.77
CA ASN A 196 17.38 7.67 14.11
C ASN A 196 17.12 6.60 15.19
N GLU A 197 16.22 5.68 14.93
CA GLU A 197 15.90 4.59 15.86
C GLU A 197 17.06 3.61 15.98
N LEU A 198 17.76 3.29 14.89
CA LEU A 198 18.96 2.46 14.96
C LEU A 198 20.05 3.13 15.79
N PHE A 199 20.31 4.43 15.59
CA PHE A 199 21.26 5.18 16.41
C PHE A 199 20.85 5.23 17.89
N ARG A 200 19.57 5.36 18.20
CA ARG A 200 19.08 5.28 19.60
C ARG A 200 19.43 3.92 20.22
N LEU A 201 19.14 2.82 19.52
CA LEU A 201 19.44 1.47 20.00
C LEU A 201 20.95 1.21 20.18
N LEU A 202 21.78 1.74 19.27
CA LEU A 202 23.25 1.60 19.34
C LEU A 202 23.85 2.34 20.55
N ASN A 203 23.35 3.55 20.85
CA ASN A 203 23.90 4.42 21.88
C ASN A 203 23.24 4.24 23.26
N SER A 204 22.22 3.38 23.39
CA SER A 204 21.60 3.11 24.69
C SER A 204 22.50 2.27 25.58
N GLU A 205 22.89 2.83 26.74
CA GLU A 205 23.64 2.11 27.77
C GLU A 205 22.78 1.22 28.68
N GLY A 206 21.44 1.35 28.59
CA GLY A 206 20.47 0.64 29.45
C GLY A 206 19.40 -0.10 28.67
N ASP A 207 18.18 0.41 28.68
CA ASP A 207 17.03 -0.21 28.04
C ASP A 207 17.13 -0.13 26.48
N LYS A 208 17.33 -1.30 25.88
CA LYS A 208 17.32 -1.47 24.41
C LYS A 208 15.99 -2.03 23.92
N SER A 209 14.91 -1.74 24.63
CA SER A 209 13.56 -2.12 24.17
C SER A 209 13.27 -1.48 22.82
N GLY A 210 12.83 -2.29 21.90
CA GLY A 210 12.39 -1.85 20.58
C GLY A 210 11.06 -1.08 20.66
N THR A 211 10.85 -0.24 19.67
CA THR A 211 9.63 0.54 19.49
C THR A 211 9.02 0.28 18.12
N VAL A 212 7.73 0.58 17.97
CA VAL A 212 7.10 0.66 16.66
C VAL A 212 6.73 2.12 16.40
N THR A 213 7.35 2.69 15.37
CA THR A 213 7.03 4.02 14.88
C THR A 213 6.06 3.90 13.72
N LYS A 214 4.88 4.47 13.84
CA LYS A 214 3.84 4.47 12.82
C LYS A 214 3.74 5.86 12.19
N LEU A 215 3.98 5.95 10.89
CA LEU A 215 3.91 7.19 10.12
C LEU A 215 2.57 7.33 9.42
N SER A 216 2.04 8.54 9.39
CA SER A 216 0.76 8.82 8.74
C SER A 216 0.94 9.11 7.26
N PRO A 217 0.22 8.41 6.36
CA PRO A 217 0.16 8.75 4.96
C PRO A 217 -0.67 10.02 4.73
N THR A 218 -0.59 10.58 3.51
CA THR A 218 -1.38 11.75 3.12
C THR A 218 -1.99 11.55 1.72
N MET A 219 -3.10 12.26 1.43
CA MET A 219 -3.72 12.23 0.11
C MET A 219 -3.03 13.20 -0.85
N VAL A 220 -2.79 12.74 -2.08
CA VAL A 220 -2.34 13.57 -3.20
C VAL A 220 -3.41 13.55 -4.29
N TYR A 221 -4.10 14.67 -4.46
CA TYR A 221 -5.19 14.81 -5.42
C TYR A 221 -4.65 15.22 -6.79
N ARG A 222 -5.03 14.47 -7.83
CA ARG A 222 -4.70 14.74 -9.23
C ARG A 222 -5.96 14.57 -10.09
N SER A 223 -5.82 14.11 -11.35
CA SER A 223 -6.90 14.12 -12.34
C SER A 223 -7.65 12.81 -12.52
N SER A 224 -7.19 11.70 -11.90
CA SER A 224 -7.77 10.36 -12.13
C SER A 224 -9.05 10.08 -11.36
N CYS A 225 -9.50 11.01 -10.51
CA CYS A 225 -10.77 10.93 -9.79
C CYS A 225 -11.67 12.11 -10.12
N GLY A 226 -12.95 11.86 -10.34
CA GLY A 226 -13.96 12.86 -10.65
C GLY A 226 -15.29 12.58 -9.94
N LYS A 227 -16.23 13.55 -9.98
CA LYS A 227 -17.57 13.32 -9.43
C LYS A 227 -18.28 12.21 -10.20
N HIS A 228 -18.91 11.30 -9.47
CA HIS A 228 -19.72 10.26 -10.08
C HIS A 228 -20.86 10.88 -10.90
N LYS A 229 -21.06 10.36 -12.11
CA LYS A 229 -22.19 10.70 -12.99
C LYS A 229 -22.99 9.43 -13.21
N GLU A 230 -24.29 9.47 -12.92
CA GLU A 230 -25.17 8.34 -13.24
C GLU A 230 -25.08 8.06 -14.75
N ARG A 231 -24.69 6.83 -15.08
CA ARG A 231 -24.69 6.37 -16.48
C ARG A 231 -26.13 6.13 -16.90
N LYS A 232 -26.54 6.82 -17.98
CA LYS A 232 -27.85 6.68 -18.59
C LYS A 232 -27.99 5.35 -19.31
#